data_5eca95b0e5a17b41ea8d67b9dad77d2b
#
_entry.id   5eca95b0e5a17b41ea8d67b9dad77d2b
#
_cell.length_a   1.000
_cell.length_b   1.000
_cell.length_c   1.000
_cell.angle_alpha   90.00
_cell.angle_beta   90.00
_cell.angle_gamma   90.00
#
_symmetry.space_group_name_H-M   'P 1'
#
loop_
_entity.id
_entity.type
_entity.pdbx_description
1 polymer ?
#
loop_
_entity_poly.entity_id
_entity_poly.type
_entity_poly.pdbx_seq_one_letter_code
_entity_poly.pdbx_strand_id
1 'polypeptide(L)'
;MSNIWSKEETLWSFALYGTAVGAGTLFLPIQLGSAGAVVLFITALVAWPLTYWPHKALCQFILSSKTSAGEGITGAVTHYYGKKIGNLITTLYFIAFFVVVLIYAVAITNSLTEQLAKHMVIDLRIRMLVSLGVVLILNLIFLMGRHATIRVMGFLVFPLIAYFLFLSIYLVGSWQPDLLTTQVEFNQNTLHQIWISIPVMVFAFSHTPIISTFAIDRREKYGEHAMDKCKKIMKVAYLIICISVLFFVFSCLLSIPPSYIEAAKEEGVTILSALSMLPNAPAWLSISGIIVAVVAMSKSFLGTYFGVIEGATEVVKTTIQQVGVKKSRAFNRALSIMLVSLITFIVCCINPNAISMIYAISGPLIAMILFIMPTLSTYLIPALKPWRSIGNLITLIVGILCVSVMFFS
;
A
#
# COMPACT_ATOMS: atom_id res chain seq x y z
N MET A 1 3.06 -32.85 7.91
CA MET A 1 1.97 -31.88 7.74
C MET A 1 1.64 -31.75 6.26
N SER A 2 0.36 -31.81 5.87
CA SER A 2 -0.06 -31.86 4.48
C SER A 2 0.41 -30.64 3.69
N ASN A 3 1.08 -30.90 2.57
CA ASN A 3 1.53 -29.89 1.61
C ASN A 3 0.34 -29.29 0.81
N ILE A 4 -0.89 -29.61 1.22
CA ILE A 4 -2.13 -29.24 0.56
C ILE A 4 -2.43 -27.78 0.85
N TRP A 5 -2.73 -27.04 -0.22
CA TRP A 5 -3.16 -25.64 -0.15
C TRP A 5 -4.56 -25.54 0.47
N SER A 6 -4.73 -24.71 1.48
CA SER A 6 -5.99 -24.55 2.21
C SER A 6 -6.78 -23.32 1.74
N LYS A 7 -8.11 -23.33 1.98
CA LYS A 7 -8.96 -22.15 1.74
C LYS A 7 -8.47 -20.90 2.46
N GLU A 8 -7.89 -21.05 3.63
CA GLU A 8 -7.35 -19.94 4.42
C GLU A 8 -6.05 -19.36 3.82
N GLU A 9 -5.20 -20.21 3.22
CA GLU A 9 -4.02 -19.74 2.48
C GLU A 9 -4.46 -18.94 1.24
N THR A 10 -5.55 -19.32 0.59
CA THR A 10 -6.18 -18.56 -0.49
C THR A 10 -6.70 -17.21 0.01
N LEU A 11 -7.43 -17.18 1.14
CA LEU A 11 -7.93 -15.94 1.73
C LEU A 11 -6.79 -14.97 2.09
N TRP A 12 -5.69 -15.48 2.65
CA TRP A 12 -4.53 -14.65 2.95
C TRP A 12 -3.82 -14.15 1.68
N SER A 13 -3.72 -14.98 0.63
CA SER A 13 -3.17 -14.51 -0.66
C SER A 13 -3.98 -13.36 -1.23
N PHE A 14 -5.31 -13.43 -1.14
CA PHE A 14 -6.20 -12.35 -1.59
C PHE A 14 -6.22 -11.16 -0.62
N ALA A 15 -6.04 -11.34 0.67
CA ALA A 15 -5.91 -10.24 1.61
C ALA A 15 -4.63 -9.43 1.36
N LEU A 16 -3.50 -10.10 1.08
CA LEU A 16 -2.25 -9.47 0.67
C LEU A 16 -2.43 -8.71 -0.64
N TYR A 17 -3.03 -9.34 -1.65
CA TYR A 17 -3.38 -8.69 -2.92
C TYR A 17 -4.26 -7.45 -2.68
N GLY A 18 -5.33 -7.61 -1.91
CA GLY A 18 -6.27 -6.52 -1.65
C GLY A 18 -5.66 -5.33 -0.92
N THR A 19 -4.62 -5.55 -0.11
CA THR A 19 -3.91 -4.44 0.55
C THR A 19 -2.94 -3.76 -0.40
N ALA A 20 -2.25 -4.52 -1.26
CA ALA A 20 -1.29 -3.98 -2.23
C ALA A 20 -1.99 -3.21 -3.35
N VAL A 21 -3.07 -3.77 -3.92
CA VAL A 21 -3.76 -3.20 -5.09
C VAL A 21 -4.79 -2.16 -4.63
N GLY A 22 -4.38 -0.90 -4.63
CA GLY A 22 -5.19 0.25 -4.20
C GLY A 22 -4.80 1.52 -4.95
N ALA A 23 -4.75 2.66 -4.26
CA ALA A 23 -4.38 3.95 -4.88
C ALA A 23 -3.02 3.88 -5.57
N GLY A 24 -2.03 3.22 -4.98
CA GLY A 24 -0.71 3.04 -5.59
C GLY A 24 -0.79 2.43 -7.00
N THR A 25 -1.59 1.38 -7.17
CA THR A 25 -1.81 0.75 -8.49
C THR A 25 -2.49 1.69 -9.48
N LEU A 26 -3.41 2.54 -9.01
CA LEU A 26 -4.15 3.49 -9.86
C LEU A 26 -3.33 4.73 -10.23
N PHE A 27 -2.30 5.09 -9.45
CA PHE A 27 -1.37 6.18 -9.75
C PHE A 27 -0.10 5.72 -10.47
N LEU A 28 0.23 4.44 -10.41
CA LEU A 28 1.45 3.89 -11.01
C LEU A 28 1.54 4.12 -12.53
N PRO A 29 0.47 3.90 -13.35
CA PRO A 29 0.52 4.22 -14.77
C PRO A 29 0.80 5.70 -15.06
N ILE A 30 0.23 6.60 -14.25
CA ILE A 30 0.44 8.05 -14.40
C ILE A 30 1.92 8.37 -14.18
N GLN A 31 2.52 7.86 -13.11
CA GLN A 31 3.93 8.10 -12.83
C GLN A 31 4.86 7.48 -13.87
N LEU A 32 4.62 6.24 -14.27
CA LEU A 32 5.49 5.55 -15.23
C LEU A 32 5.31 6.09 -16.66
N GLY A 33 4.11 6.52 -17.02
CA GLY A 33 3.83 7.14 -18.31
C GLY A 33 4.55 8.47 -18.50
N SER A 34 4.63 9.29 -17.44
CA SER A 34 5.41 10.53 -17.47
C SER A 34 6.94 10.31 -17.37
N ALA A 35 7.37 9.15 -16.90
CA ALA A 35 8.80 8.81 -16.73
C ALA A 35 9.44 8.13 -17.96
N GLY A 36 8.62 7.65 -18.92
CA GLY A 36 9.06 7.06 -20.16
C GLY A 36 9.18 5.53 -20.16
N ALA A 37 9.30 4.96 -21.37
CA ALA A 37 9.26 3.52 -21.60
C ALA A 37 10.40 2.73 -20.91
N VAL A 38 11.59 3.28 -20.86
CA VAL A 38 12.75 2.63 -20.20
C VAL A 38 12.46 2.41 -18.71
N VAL A 39 11.88 3.42 -18.04
CA VAL A 39 11.52 3.32 -16.61
C VAL A 39 10.44 2.27 -16.39
N LEU A 40 9.46 2.19 -17.30
CA LEU A 40 8.41 1.17 -17.29
C LEU A 40 8.99 -0.24 -17.38
N PHE A 41 9.90 -0.51 -18.34
CA PHE A 41 10.52 -1.84 -18.50
C PHE A 41 11.39 -2.21 -17.30
N ILE A 42 12.18 -1.28 -16.77
CA ILE A 42 12.97 -1.52 -15.55
C ILE A 42 12.04 -1.84 -14.38
N THR A 43 10.96 -1.06 -14.21
CA THR A 43 9.95 -1.32 -13.16
C THR A 43 9.36 -2.72 -13.29
N ALA A 44 8.97 -3.12 -14.50
CA ALA A 44 8.41 -4.45 -14.73
C ALA A 44 9.39 -5.58 -14.36
N LEU A 45 10.67 -5.42 -14.69
CA LEU A 45 11.71 -6.40 -14.38
C LEU A 45 11.95 -6.55 -12.88
N VAL A 46 11.95 -5.45 -12.14
CA VAL A 46 12.26 -5.43 -10.71
C VAL A 46 11.03 -5.56 -9.79
N ALA A 47 9.82 -5.46 -10.33
CA ALA A 47 8.58 -5.43 -9.53
C ALA A 47 8.46 -6.64 -8.60
N TRP A 48 8.64 -7.87 -9.13
CA TRP A 48 8.51 -9.07 -8.30
C TRP A 48 9.59 -9.18 -7.22
N PRO A 49 10.90 -9.08 -7.50
CA PRO A 49 11.92 -9.16 -6.46
C PRO A 49 11.79 -8.04 -5.43
N LEU A 50 11.49 -6.80 -5.84
CA LEU A 50 11.32 -5.67 -4.93
C LEU A 50 9.99 -5.70 -4.15
N THR A 51 9.04 -6.54 -4.54
CA THR A 51 7.87 -6.86 -3.73
C THR A 51 8.17 -8.01 -2.77
N TYR A 52 8.75 -9.10 -3.27
CA TYR A 52 8.92 -10.32 -2.48
C TYR A 52 10.01 -10.22 -1.40
N TRP A 53 11.19 -9.72 -1.75
CA TRP A 53 12.34 -9.72 -0.82
C TRP A 53 12.09 -8.85 0.42
N PRO A 54 11.64 -7.60 0.33
CA PRO A 54 11.43 -6.77 1.51
C PRO A 54 10.31 -7.30 2.42
N HIS A 55 9.19 -7.74 1.86
CA HIS A 55 8.10 -8.29 2.67
C HIS A 55 8.48 -9.63 3.31
N LYS A 56 9.27 -10.47 2.62
CA LYS A 56 9.84 -11.68 3.20
C LYS A 56 10.78 -11.33 4.36
N ALA A 57 11.66 -10.35 4.20
CA ALA A 57 12.59 -9.92 5.24
C ALA A 57 11.83 -9.37 6.47
N LEU A 58 10.78 -8.59 6.26
CA LEU A 58 9.92 -8.10 7.34
C LEU A 58 9.19 -9.26 8.06
N CYS A 59 8.65 -10.21 7.32
CA CYS A 59 8.01 -11.40 7.90
C CYS A 59 9.00 -12.23 8.72
N GLN A 60 10.23 -12.43 8.23
CA GLN A 60 11.31 -13.08 8.95
C GLN A 60 11.68 -12.34 10.23
N PHE A 61 11.79 -11.01 10.16
CA PHE A 61 12.07 -10.16 11.31
C PHE A 61 11.02 -10.33 12.41
N ILE A 62 9.73 -10.32 12.06
CA ILE A 62 8.63 -10.49 13.01
C ILE A 62 8.60 -11.91 13.59
N LEU A 63 8.70 -12.94 12.73
CA LEU A 63 8.58 -14.34 13.15
C LEU A 63 9.78 -14.82 13.98
N SER A 64 10.97 -14.27 13.77
CA SER A 64 12.17 -14.62 14.55
C SER A 64 12.23 -13.92 15.91
N SER A 65 11.36 -12.96 16.18
CA SER A 65 11.27 -12.31 17.49
C SER A 65 10.59 -13.23 18.51
N LYS A 66 11.15 -13.29 19.73
CA LYS A 66 10.56 -14.01 20.90
C LYS A 66 9.53 -13.11 21.62
N THR A 67 8.61 -12.53 20.87
CA THR A 67 7.58 -11.67 21.42
C THR A 67 6.36 -12.46 21.89
N SER A 68 5.56 -11.86 22.77
CA SER A 68 4.33 -12.45 23.29
C SER A 68 3.32 -12.73 22.15
N ALA A 69 2.40 -13.66 22.38
CA ALA A 69 1.33 -13.94 21.44
C ALA A 69 0.57 -12.65 21.09
N GLY A 70 0.34 -12.40 19.80
CA GLY A 70 -0.35 -11.22 19.31
C GLY A 70 0.46 -9.93 19.20
N GLU A 71 1.76 -9.96 19.49
CA GLU A 71 2.67 -8.83 19.21
C GLU A 71 3.30 -8.99 17.83
N GLY A 72 3.12 -7.96 16.99
CA GLY A 72 3.62 -7.92 15.62
C GLY A 72 4.94 -7.16 15.49
N ILE A 73 4.97 -6.23 14.52
CA ILE A 73 6.17 -5.44 14.24
C ILE A 73 6.58 -4.58 15.43
N THR A 74 5.64 -4.01 16.16
CA THR A 74 5.89 -3.14 17.32
C THR A 74 6.57 -3.88 18.46
N GLY A 75 6.16 -5.12 18.71
CA GLY A 75 6.82 -6.01 19.64
C GLY A 75 8.21 -6.45 19.17
N ALA A 76 8.32 -6.82 17.89
CA ALA A 76 9.60 -7.25 17.32
C ALA A 76 10.67 -6.15 17.36
N VAL A 77 10.34 -4.90 17.04
CA VAL A 77 11.30 -3.79 17.12
C VAL A 77 11.72 -3.50 18.57
N THR A 78 10.80 -3.61 19.54
CA THR A 78 11.11 -3.45 20.94
C THR A 78 12.00 -4.58 21.45
N HIS A 79 11.75 -5.82 20.99
CA HIS A 79 12.56 -7.00 21.35
C HIS A 79 14.02 -6.86 20.88
N TYR A 80 14.24 -6.42 19.63
CA TYR A 80 15.57 -6.36 19.04
C TYR A 80 16.35 -5.08 19.36
N TYR A 81 15.69 -3.95 19.46
CA TYR A 81 16.34 -2.64 19.60
C TYR A 81 16.16 -1.99 20.96
N GLY A 82 15.42 -2.66 21.85
CA GLY A 82 15.10 -2.12 23.16
C GLY A 82 14.02 -1.02 23.11
N LYS A 83 13.56 -0.59 24.29
CA LYS A 83 12.39 0.25 24.44
C LYS A 83 12.51 1.62 23.76
N LYS A 84 13.67 2.29 23.86
CA LYS A 84 13.85 3.66 23.30
C LYS A 84 13.79 3.66 21.77
N ILE A 85 14.64 2.85 21.14
CA ILE A 85 14.70 2.75 19.67
C ILE A 85 13.42 2.09 19.13
N GLY A 86 12.90 1.07 19.83
CA GLY A 86 11.63 0.43 19.47
C GLY A 86 10.45 1.39 19.44
N ASN A 87 10.35 2.30 20.43
CA ASN A 87 9.32 3.34 20.43
C ASN A 87 9.48 4.32 19.26
N LEU A 88 10.71 4.72 18.93
CA LEU A 88 10.98 5.59 17.79
C LEU A 88 10.55 4.92 16.48
N ILE A 89 10.97 3.67 16.24
CA ILE A 89 10.59 2.91 15.04
C ILE A 89 9.07 2.70 14.98
N THR A 90 8.42 2.41 16.11
CA THR A 90 6.95 2.27 16.20
C THR A 90 6.24 3.58 15.85
N THR A 91 6.76 4.71 16.30
CA THR A 91 6.21 6.03 15.94
C THR A 91 6.37 6.32 14.46
N LEU A 92 7.55 6.05 13.88
CA LEU A 92 7.79 6.19 12.44
C LEU A 92 6.89 5.26 11.62
N TYR A 93 6.72 4.01 12.07
CA TYR A 93 5.80 3.06 11.47
C TYR A 93 4.35 3.58 11.48
N PHE A 94 3.90 4.08 12.64
CA PHE A 94 2.58 4.69 12.76
C PHE A 94 2.41 5.86 11.79
N ILE A 95 3.33 6.82 11.77
CA ILE A 95 3.26 8.00 10.90
C ILE A 95 3.24 7.58 9.43
N ALA A 96 4.16 6.68 9.02
CA ALA A 96 4.28 6.21 7.64
C ALA A 96 2.94 5.69 7.11
N PHE A 97 2.29 4.79 7.85
CA PHE A 97 1.06 4.14 7.39
C PHE A 97 -0.20 4.93 7.72
N PHE A 98 -0.15 5.82 8.69
CA PHE A 98 -1.24 6.76 8.90
C PHE A 98 -1.40 7.72 7.71
N VAL A 99 -0.30 8.25 7.17
CA VAL A 99 -0.34 9.05 5.93
C VAL A 99 -0.95 8.24 4.78
N VAL A 100 -0.63 6.95 4.65
CA VAL A 100 -1.24 6.07 3.63
C VAL A 100 -2.75 5.94 3.83
N VAL A 101 -3.22 5.78 5.06
CA VAL A 101 -4.65 5.76 5.39
C VAL A 101 -5.33 7.07 5.01
N LEU A 102 -4.68 8.21 5.28
CA LEU A 102 -5.18 9.53 4.88
C LEU A 102 -5.30 9.64 3.35
N ILE A 103 -4.28 9.21 2.61
CA ILE A 103 -4.28 9.19 1.13
C ILE A 103 -5.48 8.40 0.60
N TYR A 104 -5.71 7.18 1.11
CA TYR A 104 -6.85 6.37 0.69
C TYR A 104 -8.19 7.03 1.01
N ALA A 105 -8.35 7.57 2.21
CA ALA A 105 -9.59 8.22 2.63
C ALA A 105 -9.90 9.47 1.80
N VAL A 106 -8.90 10.32 1.54
CA VAL A 106 -9.01 11.51 0.69
C VAL A 106 -9.36 11.10 -0.74
N ALA A 107 -8.69 10.10 -1.31
CA ALA A 107 -8.94 9.65 -2.67
C ALA A 107 -10.33 9.02 -2.83
N ILE A 108 -10.83 8.24 -1.85
CA ILE A 108 -12.21 7.74 -1.84
C ILE A 108 -13.20 8.90 -1.80
N THR A 109 -12.98 9.86 -0.89
CA THR A 109 -13.84 11.06 -0.77
C THR A 109 -13.87 11.83 -2.07
N ASN A 110 -12.72 12.05 -2.73
CA ASN A 110 -12.62 12.74 -4.01
C ASN A 110 -13.39 12.01 -5.10
N SER A 111 -13.20 10.70 -5.25
CA SER A 111 -13.93 9.90 -6.24
C SER A 111 -15.45 9.98 -6.07
N LEU A 112 -15.94 10.00 -4.82
CA LEU A 112 -17.37 10.13 -4.53
C LEU A 112 -17.88 11.55 -4.77
N THR A 113 -17.14 12.58 -4.35
CA THR A 113 -17.54 13.98 -4.57
C THR A 113 -17.49 14.37 -6.04
N GLU A 114 -16.52 13.87 -6.81
CA GLU A 114 -16.44 14.04 -8.27
C GLU A 114 -17.71 13.49 -8.97
N GLN A 115 -18.16 12.31 -8.56
CA GLN A 115 -19.40 11.74 -9.12
C GLN A 115 -20.63 12.56 -8.72
N LEU A 116 -20.72 13.03 -7.49
CA LEU A 116 -21.82 13.89 -7.04
C LEU A 116 -21.81 15.25 -7.74
N ALA A 117 -20.63 15.78 -8.06
CA ALA A 117 -20.46 17.05 -8.77
C ALA A 117 -21.14 17.09 -10.15
N LYS A 118 -21.37 15.92 -10.77
CA LYS A 118 -22.14 15.81 -12.03
C LYS A 118 -23.62 16.15 -11.86
N HIS A 119 -24.14 16.14 -10.64
CA HIS A 119 -25.56 16.31 -10.34
C HIS A 119 -25.86 17.48 -9.40
N MET A 120 -24.86 17.97 -8.65
CA MET A 120 -25.01 19.05 -7.69
C MET A 120 -23.70 19.79 -7.44
N VAL A 121 -23.81 21.03 -6.93
CA VAL A 121 -22.64 21.81 -6.51
C VAL A 121 -22.09 21.22 -5.21
N ILE A 122 -20.80 20.90 -5.18
CA ILE A 122 -20.13 20.36 -3.99
C ILE A 122 -19.59 21.51 -3.16
N ASP A 123 -20.32 21.85 -2.11
CA ASP A 123 -19.85 22.77 -1.06
C ASP A 123 -19.10 22.01 0.06
N LEU A 124 -18.57 22.77 1.02
CA LEU A 124 -17.87 22.19 2.17
C LEU A 124 -18.76 21.26 3.00
N ARG A 125 -20.08 21.55 3.10
CA ARG A 125 -21.00 20.74 3.91
C ARG A 125 -21.20 19.36 3.29
N ILE A 126 -21.41 19.31 1.97
CA ILE A 126 -21.56 18.06 1.22
C ILE A 126 -20.28 17.24 1.33
N ARG A 127 -19.10 17.89 1.16
CA ARG A 127 -17.81 17.22 1.33
C ARG A 127 -17.65 16.66 2.74
N MET A 128 -18.01 17.39 3.79
CA MET A 128 -17.98 16.91 5.19
C MET A 128 -18.88 15.70 5.39
N LEU A 129 -20.10 15.70 4.84
CA LEU A 129 -21.03 14.56 4.94
C LEU A 129 -20.47 13.32 4.23
N VAL A 130 -19.92 13.45 3.03
CA VAL A 130 -19.28 12.36 2.29
C VAL A 130 -18.07 11.83 3.06
N SER A 131 -17.20 12.72 3.54
CA SER A 131 -16.02 12.35 4.34
C SER A 131 -16.40 11.58 5.61
N LEU A 132 -17.43 12.06 6.32
CA LEU A 132 -17.94 11.40 7.52
C LEU A 132 -18.48 10.01 7.19
N GLY A 133 -19.29 9.89 6.12
CA GLY A 133 -19.82 8.60 5.66
C GLY A 133 -18.71 7.60 5.33
N VAL A 134 -17.68 8.03 4.59
CA VAL A 134 -16.50 7.20 4.25
C VAL A 134 -15.80 6.71 5.51
N VAL A 135 -15.45 7.62 6.43
CA VAL A 135 -14.73 7.26 7.66
C VAL A 135 -15.58 6.34 8.54
N LEU A 136 -16.87 6.60 8.69
CA LEU A 136 -17.76 5.75 9.50
C LEU A 136 -17.91 4.35 8.93
N ILE A 137 -18.17 4.21 7.62
CA ILE A 137 -18.35 2.89 6.97
C ILE A 137 -17.08 2.05 7.12
N LEU A 138 -15.91 2.63 6.83
CA LEU A 138 -14.64 1.91 6.92
C LEU A 138 -14.31 1.50 8.37
N ASN A 139 -14.59 2.36 9.35
CA ASN A 139 -14.42 2.01 10.75
C ASN A 139 -15.41 0.94 11.21
N LEU A 140 -16.67 0.99 10.80
CA LEU A 140 -17.66 -0.05 11.14
C LEU A 140 -17.21 -1.42 10.64
N ILE A 141 -16.70 -1.51 9.39
CA ILE A 141 -16.14 -2.77 8.85
C ILE A 141 -14.95 -3.25 9.72
N PHE A 142 -14.04 -2.34 10.08
CA PHE A 142 -12.89 -2.69 10.92
C PHE A 142 -13.30 -3.16 12.32
N LEU A 143 -14.32 -2.53 12.91
CA LEU A 143 -14.84 -2.86 14.26
C LEU A 143 -15.57 -4.21 14.30
N MET A 144 -15.99 -4.78 13.15
CA MET A 144 -16.50 -6.16 13.07
C MET A 144 -15.44 -7.21 13.45
N GLY A 145 -14.18 -6.81 13.58
CA GLY A 145 -13.07 -7.65 14.01
C GLY A 145 -12.22 -8.20 12.87
N ARG A 146 -11.03 -8.73 13.23
CA ARG A 146 -9.97 -9.17 12.28
C ARG A 146 -10.49 -10.12 11.20
N HIS A 147 -11.17 -11.20 11.61
CA HIS A 147 -11.65 -12.24 10.68
C HIS A 147 -12.72 -11.73 9.72
N ALA A 148 -13.65 -10.90 10.21
CA ALA A 148 -14.70 -10.31 9.39
C ALA A 148 -14.09 -9.32 8.37
N THR A 149 -13.21 -8.43 8.80
CA THR A 149 -12.52 -7.47 7.94
C THR A 149 -11.72 -8.16 6.83
N ILE A 150 -10.92 -9.20 7.17
CA ILE A 150 -10.15 -9.98 6.19
C ILE A 150 -11.09 -10.70 5.20
N ARG A 151 -12.25 -11.20 5.66
CA ARG A 151 -13.24 -11.85 4.78
C ARG A 151 -13.86 -10.83 3.81
N VAL A 152 -14.23 -9.63 4.28
CA VAL A 152 -14.72 -8.54 3.42
C VAL A 152 -13.67 -8.17 2.38
N MET A 153 -12.43 -7.95 2.80
CA MET A 153 -11.32 -7.67 1.89
C MET A 153 -11.16 -8.77 0.84
N GLY A 154 -11.16 -10.03 1.26
CA GLY A 154 -11.04 -11.19 0.37
C GLY A 154 -12.18 -11.28 -0.65
N PHE A 155 -13.42 -11.00 -0.23
CA PHE A 155 -14.58 -10.99 -1.12
C PHE A 155 -14.49 -9.88 -2.18
N LEU A 156 -14.07 -8.68 -1.78
CA LEU A 156 -13.95 -7.52 -2.67
C LEU A 156 -12.78 -7.65 -3.66
N VAL A 157 -11.83 -8.57 -3.43
CA VAL A 157 -10.69 -8.79 -4.33
C VAL A 157 -11.11 -9.41 -5.65
N PHE A 158 -12.05 -10.37 -5.65
CA PHE A 158 -12.46 -11.08 -6.86
C PHE A 158 -12.99 -10.15 -7.95
N PRO A 159 -14.00 -9.29 -7.70
CA PRO A 159 -14.47 -8.34 -8.70
C PRO A 159 -13.39 -7.36 -9.15
N LEU A 160 -12.44 -7.02 -8.26
CA LEU A 160 -11.34 -6.13 -8.62
C LEU A 160 -10.35 -6.79 -9.60
N ILE A 161 -9.92 -8.01 -9.32
CA ILE A 161 -9.04 -8.76 -10.24
C ILE A 161 -9.74 -8.95 -11.58
N ALA A 162 -11.01 -9.36 -11.56
CA ALA A 162 -11.79 -9.53 -12.77
C ALA A 162 -11.90 -8.24 -13.58
N TYR A 163 -12.14 -7.11 -12.92
CA TYR A 163 -12.22 -5.83 -13.59
C TYR A 163 -10.88 -5.39 -14.20
N PHE A 164 -9.77 -5.48 -13.45
CA PHE A 164 -8.46 -5.12 -14.00
C PHE A 164 -8.06 -5.98 -15.19
N LEU A 165 -8.32 -7.29 -15.12
CA LEU A 165 -8.09 -8.18 -16.25
C LEU A 165 -8.99 -7.84 -17.44
N PHE A 166 -10.29 -7.65 -17.18
CA PHE A 166 -11.25 -7.26 -18.22
C PHE A 166 -10.85 -5.95 -18.89
N LEU A 167 -10.58 -4.91 -18.09
CA LEU A 167 -10.18 -3.60 -18.62
C LEU A 167 -8.85 -3.69 -19.39
N SER A 168 -7.88 -4.43 -18.85
CA SER A 168 -6.59 -4.61 -19.54
C SER A 168 -6.77 -5.30 -20.91
N ILE A 169 -7.59 -6.36 -20.98
CA ILE A 169 -7.91 -7.06 -22.23
C ILE A 169 -8.68 -6.14 -23.18
N TYR A 170 -9.67 -5.39 -22.68
CA TYR A 170 -10.46 -4.44 -23.48
C TYR A 170 -9.54 -3.40 -24.13
N LEU A 171 -8.57 -2.87 -23.39
CA LEU A 171 -7.63 -1.86 -23.88
C LEU A 171 -6.66 -2.42 -24.93
N VAL A 172 -6.44 -3.75 -25.05
CA VAL A 172 -5.56 -4.34 -26.10
C VAL A 172 -5.97 -3.90 -27.50
N GLY A 173 -7.28 -3.76 -27.75
CA GLY A 173 -7.81 -3.27 -29.03
C GLY A 173 -7.44 -1.81 -29.38
N SER A 174 -7.00 -1.05 -28.36
CA SER A 174 -6.59 0.37 -28.51
C SER A 174 -5.08 0.57 -28.34
N TRP A 175 -4.29 -0.50 -28.27
CA TRP A 175 -2.85 -0.39 -28.08
C TRP A 175 -2.17 0.27 -29.26
N GLN A 176 -1.33 1.24 -28.97
CA GLN A 176 -0.48 1.97 -29.90
C GLN A 176 0.99 1.77 -29.48
N PRO A 177 1.71 0.77 -30.04
CA PRO A 177 3.08 0.48 -29.65
C PRO A 177 4.03 1.68 -29.79
N ASP A 178 3.74 2.59 -30.70
CA ASP A 178 4.52 3.81 -30.94
C ASP A 178 4.58 4.71 -29.70
N LEU A 179 3.57 4.66 -28.82
CA LEU A 179 3.58 5.41 -27.55
C LEU A 179 4.73 4.98 -26.62
N LEU A 180 5.25 3.75 -26.76
CA LEU A 180 6.42 3.28 -26.01
C LEU A 180 7.74 3.44 -26.78
N THR A 181 7.71 3.42 -28.10
CA THR A 181 8.93 3.45 -28.93
C THR A 181 9.52 4.85 -29.11
N THR A 182 8.66 5.88 -29.08
CA THR A 182 9.07 7.28 -29.26
C THR A 182 9.89 7.87 -28.11
N GLN A 183 10.02 7.15 -26.98
CA GLN A 183 10.68 7.64 -25.76
C GLN A 183 11.82 6.71 -25.28
N VAL A 184 12.39 5.89 -26.15
CA VAL A 184 13.46 4.96 -25.77
C VAL A 184 14.83 5.61 -25.96
N GLU A 185 15.11 6.67 -25.18
CA GLU A 185 16.46 7.20 -25.04
C GLU A 185 16.97 6.98 -23.63
N PHE A 186 18.11 6.31 -23.50
CA PHE A 186 18.79 6.16 -22.22
C PHE A 186 19.81 7.29 -22.05
N ASN A 187 19.46 8.27 -21.24
CA ASN A 187 20.29 9.45 -20.96
C ASN A 187 20.28 9.77 -19.45
N GLN A 188 20.94 10.84 -19.04
CA GLN A 188 20.99 11.25 -17.63
C GLN A 188 19.60 11.54 -17.06
N ASN A 189 18.68 12.08 -17.87
CA ASN A 189 17.30 12.30 -17.46
C ASN A 189 16.59 10.97 -17.16
N THR A 190 16.85 9.90 -17.91
CA THR A 190 16.30 8.57 -17.65
C THR A 190 16.72 8.03 -16.28
N LEU A 191 17.99 8.17 -15.90
CA LEU A 191 18.47 7.78 -14.58
C LEU A 191 17.78 8.57 -13.47
N HIS A 192 17.60 9.88 -13.67
CA HIS A 192 16.85 10.72 -12.74
C HIS A 192 15.39 10.28 -12.64
N GLN A 193 14.72 9.98 -13.76
CA GLN A 193 13.34 9.48 -13.77
C GLN A 193 13.20 8.11 -13.10
N ILE A 194 14.15 7.20 -13.26
CA ILE A 194 14.19 5.93 -12.52
C ILE A 194 14.24 6.21 -11.02
N TRP A 195 15.18 7.07 -10.60
CA TRP A 195 15.39 7.38 -9.19
C TRP A 195 14.15 8.00 -8.54
N ILE A 196 13.54 9.03 -9.13
CA ILE A 196 12.33 9.68 -8.59
C ILE A 196 11.07 8.80 -8.67
N SER A 197 11.07 7.75 -9.49
CA SER A 197 9.95 6.79 -9.56
C SER A 197 9.99 5.73 -8.44
N ILE A 198 11.14 5.54 -7.78
CA ILE A 198 11.29 4.51 -6.73
C ILE A 198 10.25 4.66 -5.61
N PRO A 199 9.98 5.85 -5.03
CA PRO A 199 8.96 6.00 -3.96
C PRO A 199 7.57 5.56 -4.38
N VAL A 200 7.14 5.84 -5.61
CA VAL A 200 5.82 5.42 -6.11
C VAL A 200 5.77 3.92 -6.33
N MET A 201 6.86 3.32 -6.85
CA MET A 201 6.96 1.86 -6.95
C MET A 201 6.88 1.19 -5.58
N VAL A 202 7.63 1.70 -4.60
CA VAL A 202 7.61 1.22 -3.21
C VAL A 202 6.20 1.33 -2.64
N PHE A 203 5.52 2.45 -2.84
CA PHE A 203 4.15 2.67 -2.41
C PHE A 203 3.16 1.72 -3.10
N ALA A 204 3.25 1.58 -4.44
CA ALA A 204 2.30 0.82 -5.24
C ALA A 204 2.30 -0.67 -4.95
N PHE A 205 3.45 -1.24 -4.55
CA PHE A 205 3.57 -2.66 -4.25
C PHE A 205 3.64 -2.97 -2.75
N SER A 206 3.63 -1.93 -1.87
CA SER A 206 3.70 -2.13 -0.42
C SER A 206 2.35 -2.55 0.17
N HIS A 207 2.41 -3.58 1.00
CA HIS A 207 1.32 -4.01 1.88
C HIS A 207 1.85 -4.34 3.28
N THR A 208 2.89 -3.61 3.68
CA THR A 208 3.63 -3.77 4.94
C THR A 208 2.74 -3.91 6.18
N PRO A 209 1.67 -3.11 6.39
CA PRO A 209 0.90 -3.17 7.63
C PRO A 209 0.17 -4.49 7.84
N ILE A 210 -0.29 -5.14 6.76
CA ILE A 210 -0.97 -6.44 6.88
C ILE A 210 0.02 -7.57 7.13
N ILE A 211 1.32 -7.42 6.81
CA ILE A 211 2.35 -8.43 7.07
C ILE A 211 2.50 -8.72 8.56
N SER A 212 2.36 -7.70 9.41
CA SER A 212 2.35 -7.89 10.86
C SER A 212 1.23 -8.83 11.30
N THR A 213 0.00 -8.53 10.90
CA THR A 213 -1.19 -9.36 11.21
C THR A 213 -1.08 -10.76 10.58
N PHE A 214 -0.59 -10.85 9.35
CA PHE A 214 -0.36 -12.11 8.66
C PHE A 214 0.66 -13.01 9.37
N ALA A 215 1.81 -12.46 9.75
CA ALA A 215 2.85 -13.19 10.46
C ALA A 215 2.37 -13.72 11.82
N ILE A 216 1.65 -12.88 12.59
CA ILE A 216 1.06 -13.27 13.87
C ILE A 216 0.09 -14.45 13.68
N ASP A 217 -0.84 -14.31 12.75
CA ASP A 217 -1.86 -15.33 12.46
C ASP A 217 -1.22 -16.67 12.03
N ARG A 218 -0.17 -16.62 11.19
CA ARG A 218 0.56 -17.82 10.80
C ARG A 218 1.38 -18.42 11.93
N ARG A 219 1.96 -17.61 12.82
CA ARG A 219 2.65 -18.07 14.02
C ARG A 219 1.71 -18.79 14.98
N GLU A 220 0.53 -18.23 15.24
CA GLU A 220 -0.50 -18.83 16.08
C GLU A 220 -0.94 -20.20 15.56
N LYS A 221 -1.03 -20.36 14.23
CA LYS A 221 -1.53 -21.57 13.60
C LYS A 221 -0.46 -22.64 13.36
N TYR A 222 0.74 -22.26 12.95
CA TYR A 222 1.74 -23.19 12.44
C TYR A 222 3.03 -23.25 13.29
N GLY A 223 3.16 -22.42 14.33
CA GLY A 223 4.32 -22.42 15.22
C GLY A 223 5.64 -22.25 14.44
N GLU A 224 6.55 -23.18 14.61
CA GLU A 224 7.90 -23.17 13.97
C GLU A 224 7.83 -23.25 12.42
N HIS A 225 6.77 -23.82 11.86
CA HIS A 225 6.59 -23.94 10.41
C HIS A 225 5.95 -22.67 9.77
N ALA A 226 5.65 -21.63 10.57
CA ALA A 226 4.99 -20.42 10.12
C ALA A 226 5.72 -19.75 8.96
N MET A 227 7.06 -19.67 9.01
CA MET A 227 7.84 -18.99 7.98
C MET A 227 7.75 -19.67 6.61
N ASP A 228 7.74 -21.00 6.54
CA ASP A 228 7.64 -21.72 5.27
C ASP A 228 6.25 -21.57 4.66
N LYS A 229 5.21 -21.56 5.50
CA LYS A 229 3.84 -21.24 5.07
C LYS A 229 3.72 -19.80 4.58
N CYS A 230 4.29 -18.83 5.29
CA CYS A 230 4.35 -17.44 4.86
C CYS A 230 5.03 -17.28 3.50
N LYS A 231 6.20 -17.89 3.30
CA LYS A 231 6.93 -17.85 2.02
C LYS A 231 6.06 -18.38 0.87
N LYS A 232 5.36 -19.51 1.08
CA LYS A 232 4.51 -20.13 0.06
C LYS A 232 3.34 -19.20 -0.32
N ILE A 233 2.63 -18.66 0.68
CA ILE A 233 1.49 -17.76 0.48
C ILE A 233 1.95 -16.47 -0.22
N MET A 234 3.03 -15.85 0.25
CA MET A 234 3.58 -14.62 -0.34
C MET A 234 4.02 -14.82 -1.79
N LYS A 235 4.68 -15.97 -2.14
CA LYS A 235 5.07 -16.23 -3.54
C LYS A 235 3.87 -16.22 -4.48
N VAL A 236 2.78 -16.89 -4.10
CA VAL A 236 1.56 -16.94 -4.91
C VAL A 236 0.91 -15.57 -5.00
N ALA A 237 0.72 -14.90 -3.85
CA ALA A 237 0.11 -13.58 -3.81
C ALA A 237 0.87 -12.57 -4.69
N TYR A 238 2.21 -12.52 -4.57
CA TYR A 238 3.02 -11.54 -5.29
C TYR A 238 3.15 -11.84 -6.79
N LEU A 239 3.09 -13.09 -7.18
CA LEU A 239 3.00 -13.43 -8.59
C LEU A 239 1.71 -12.89 -9.21
N ILE A 240 0.58 -13.09 -8.53
CA ILE A 240 -0.73 -12.57 -8.97
C ILE A 240 -0.72 -11.04 -8.99
N ILE A 241 -0.19 -10.39 -7.96
CA ILE A 241 -0.06 -8.92 -7.88
C ILE A 241 0.75 -8.40 -9.07
N CYS A 242 1.97 -8.90 -9.25
CA CYS A 242 2.85 -8.40 -10.29
C CYS A 242 2.27 -8.61 -11.71
N ILE A 243 1.75 -9.79 -12.00
CA ILE A 243 1.17 -10.07 -13.32
C ILE A 243 -0.03 -9.16 -13.58
N SER A 244 -0.98 -9.07 -12.65
CA SER A 244 -2.21 -8.30 -12.86
C SER A 244 -1.94 -6.79 -12.90
N VAL A 245 -1.10 -6.28 -12.01
CA VAL A 245 -0.78 -4.85 -11.95
C VAL A 245 0.04 -4.43 -13.17
N LEU A 246 1.07 -5.18 -13.55
CA LEU A 246 1.88 -4.85 -14.71
C LEU A 246 1.07 -4.93 -16.00
N PHE A 247 0.24 -5.96 -16.17
CA PHE A 247 -0.63 -6.07 -17.35
C PHE A 247 -1.58 -4.87 -17.44
N PHE A 248 -2.17 -4.45 -16.30
CA PHE A 248 -2.99 -3.25 -16.24
C PHE A 248 -2.20 -1.98 -16.59
N VAL A 249 -1.01 -1.79 -16.01
CA VAL A 249 -0.15 -0.63 -16.28
C VAL A 249 0.22 -0.55 -17.77
N PHE A 250 0.71 -1.66 -18.35
CA PHE A 250 1.06 -1.71 -19.77
C PHE A 250 -0.15 -1.41 -20.65
N SER A 251 -1.30 -2.00 -20.36
CA SER A 251 -2.52 -1.77 -21.14
C SER A 251 -2.96 -0.31 -21.10
N CYS A 252 -2.88 0.35 -19.95
CA CYS A 252 -3.17 1.78 -19.83
C CYS A 252 -2.19 2.62 -20.65
N LEU A 253 -0.88 2.39 -20.51
CA LEU A 253 0.15 3.21 -21.16
C LEU A 253 0.19 3.04 -22.67
N LEU A 254 -0.17 1.86 -23.17
CA LEU A 254 -0.27 1.60 -24.60
C LEU A 254 -1.55 2.18 -25.23
N SER A 255 -2.53 2.59 -24.40
CA SER A 255 -3.84 3.04 -24.89
C SER A 255 -4.13 4.52 -24.63
N ILE A 256 -3.33 5.19 -23.80
CA ILE A 256 -3.57 6.58 -23.39
C ILE A 256 -2.47 7.48 -23.94
N PRO A 257 -2.82 8.52 -24.71
CA PRO A 257 -1.85 9.51 -25.15
C PRO A 257 -1.16 10.22 -23.96
N PRO A 258 0.15 10.54 -24.05
CA PRO A 258 0.92 11.15 -22.96
C PRO A 258 0.29 12.43 -22.39
N SER A 259 -0.33 13.24 -23.23
CA SER A 259 -1.01 14.50 -22.79
C SER A 259 -2.12 14.28 -21.76
N TYR A 260 -2.88 13.17 -21.86
CA TYR A 260 -3.90 12.82 -20.86
C TYR A 260 -3.27 12.31 -19.55
N ILE A 261 -2.11 11.67 -19.64
CA ILE A 261 -1.36 11.20 -18.47
C ILE A 261 -0.78 12.39 -17.70
N GLU A 262 -0.24 13.39 -18.42
CA GLU A 262 0.28 14.62 -17.82
C GLU A 262 -0.83 15.44 -17.15
N ALA A 263 -1.96 15.64 -17.84
CA ALA A 263 -3.13 16.30 -17.27
C ALA A 263 -3.63 15.59 -15.99
N ALA A 264 -3.73 14.25 -16.02
CA ALA A 264 -4.14 13.48 -14.84
C ALA A 264 -3.15 13.61 -13.68
N LYS A 265 -1.84 13.75 -13.97
CA LYS A 265 -0.81 13.98 -12.95
C LYS A 265 -0.96 15.37 -12.31
N GLU A 266 -1.17 16.40 -13.10
CA GLU A 266 -1.39 17.78 -12.63
C GLU A 266 -2.65 17.89 -11.78
N GLU A 267 -3.76 17.28 -12.24
CA GLU A 267 -5.04 17.28 -11.53
C GLU A 267 -5.04 16.34 -10.30
N GLY A 268 -4.04 15.44 -10.18
CA GLY A 268 -3.96 14.47 -9.08
C GLY A 268 -5.05 13.40 -9.11
N VAL A 269 -5.60 13.09 -10.29
CA VAL A 269 -6.65 12.08 -10.48
C VAL A 269 -6.06 10.71 -10.83
N THR A 270 -6.88 9.66 -10.77
CA THR A 270 -6.45 8.30 -11.06
C THR A 270 -6.40 8.01 -12.57
N ILE A 271 -5.68 6.96 -12.96
CA ILE A 271 -5.63 6.53 -14.38
C ILE A 271 -7.01 6.13 -14.90
N LEU A 272 -7.93 5.69 -14.06
CA LEU A 272 -9.30 5.37 -14.46
C LEU A 272 -10.08 6.63 -14.81
N SER A 273 -9.84 7.74 -14.10
CA SER A 273 -10.38 9.05 -14.47
C SER A 273 -9.82 9.51 -15.82
N ALA A 274 -8.49 9.41 -16.03
CA ALA A 274 -7.85 9.74 -17.30
C ALA A 274 -8.43 8.94 -18.48
N LEU A 275 -8.62 7.64 -18.32
CA LEU A 275 -9.27 6.79 -19.33
C LEU A 275 -10.70 7.23 -19.65
N SER A 276 -11.45 7.72 -18.66
CA SER A 276 -12.83 8.18 -18.86
C SER A 276 -12.93 9.53 -19.57
N MET A 277 -11.84 10.29 -19.63
CA MET A 277 -11.75 11.59 -20.34
C MET A 277 -11.41 11.43 -21.83
N LEU A 278 -11.05 10.25 -22.30
CA LEU A 278 -10.77 10.01 -23.72
C LEU A 278 -12.02 10.26 -24.57
N PRO A 279 -11.89 10.85 -25.79
CA PRO A 279 -13.03 11.23 -26.63
C PRO A 279 -13.98 10.08 -26.98
N ASN A 280 -13.45 8.86 -27.08
CA ASN A 280 -14.20 7.65 -27.42
C ASN A 280 -14.42 6.72 -26.21
N ALA A 281 -14.25 7.24 -24.98
CA ALA A 281 -14.46 6.45 -23.77
C ALA A 281 -15.93 6.02 -23.65
N PRO A 282 -16.21 4.73 -23.50
CA PRO A 282 -17.58 4.28 -23.32
C PRO A 282 -18.13 4.73 -21.96
N ALA A 283 -19.43 5.07 -21.91
CA ALA A 283 -20.08 5.57 -20.69
C ALA A 283 -19.93 4.65 -19.46
N TRP A 284 -19.88 3.32 -19.69
CA TRP A 284 -19.68 2.35 -18.60
C TRP A 284 -18.34 2.55 -17.88
N LEU A 285 -17.31 3.04 -18.57
CA LEU A 285 -15.97 3.21 -18.01
C LEU A 285 -15.94 4.27 -16.91
N SER A 286 -16.65 5.38 -17.07
CA SER A 286 -16.76 6.42 -16.05
C SER A 286 -17.41 5.91 -14.77
N ILE A 287 -18.51 5.16 -14.86
CA ILE A 287 -19.23 4.64 -13.69
C ILE A 287 -18.43 3.51 -13.03
N SER A 288 -17.99 2.52 -13.82
CA SER A 288 -17.24 1.38 -13.28
C SER A 288 -15.89 1.79 -12.72
N GLY A 289 -15.22 2.76 -13.33
CA GLY A 289 -13.95 3.30 -12.87
C GLY A 289 -14.04 3.85 -11.46
N ILE A 290 -15.08 4.63 -11.14
CA ILE A 290 -15.30 5.16 -9.79
C ILE A 290 -15.59 4.05 -8.78
N ILE A 291 -16.49 3.11 -9.12
CA ILE A 291 -16.82 1.97 -8.25
C ILE A 291 -15.55 1.17 -7.93
N VAL A 292 -14.75 0.87 -8.93
CA VAL A 292 -13.53 0.09 -8.79
C VAL A 292 -12.47 0.85 -8.00
N ALA A 293 -12.30 2.15 -8.24
CA ALA A 293 -11.38 2.98 -7.47
C ALA A 293 -11.77 2.98 -5.98
N VAL A 294 -13.05 3.22 -5.66
CA VAL A 294 -13.55 3.19 -4.28
C VAL A 294 -13.35 1.83 -3.63
N VAL A 295 -13.68 0.74 -4.32
CA VAL A 295 -13.49 -0.63 -3.81
C VAL A 295 -12.01 -0.94 -3.59
N ALA A 296 -11.14 -0.62 -4.56
CA ALA A 296 -9.70 -0.86 -4.46
C ALA A 296 -9.08 -0.09 -3.29
N MET A 297 -9.40 1.19 -3.16
CA MET A 297 -8.88 2.04 -2.09
C MET A 297 -9.44 1.63 -0.72
N SER A 298 -10.72 1.26 -0.62
CA SER A 298 -11.34 0.81 0.64
C SER A 298 -10.69 -0.45 1.18
N LYS A 299 -10.35 -1.43 0.32
CA LYS A 299 -9.63 -2.63 0.75
C LYS A 299 -8.22 -2.31 1.24
N SER A 300 -7.50 -1.47 0.51
CA SER A 300 -6.15 -1.06 0.89
C SER A 300 -6.17 -0.24 2.18
N PHE A 301 -7.18 0.62 2.36
CA PHE A 301 -7.43 1.30 3.63
C PHE A 301 -7.56 0.29 4.77
N LEU A 302 -8.47 -0.68 4.66
CA LEU A 302 -8.72 -1.67 5.71
C LEU A 302 -7.47 -2.49 6.05
N GLY A 303 -6.71 -2.92 5.04
CA GLY A 303 -5.46 -3.64 5.23
C GLY A 303 -4.39 -2.81 5.93
N THR A 304 -4.23 -1.54 5.54
CA THR A 304 -3.28 -0.61 6.15
C THR A 304 -3.71 -0.20 7.56
N TYR A 305 -5.01 -0.08 7.80
CA TYR A 305 -5.57 0.35 9.07
C TYR A 305 -5.24 -0.61 10.22
N PHE A 306 -5.04 -1.92 9.94
CA PHE A 306 -4.56 -2.86 10.96
C PHE A 306 -3.23 -2.42 11.57
N GLY A 307 -2.26 -2.09 10.72
CA GLY A 307 -0.95 -1.63 11.19
C GLY A 307 -0.98 -0.25 11.81
N VAL A 308 -1.81 0.65 11.27
CA VAL A 308 -1.99 2.00 11.85
C VAL A 308 -2.53 1.90 13.27
N ILE A 309 -3.55 1.09 13.51
CA ILE A 309 -4.11 0.93 14.86
C ILE A 309 -3.16 0.16 15.78
N GLU A 310 -2.36 -0.79 15.26
CA GLU A 310 -1.28 -1.42 16.02
C GLU A 310 -0.28 -0.35 16.50
N GLY A 311 0.28 0.44 15.58
CA GLY A 311 1.26 1.49 15.89
C GLY A 311 0.69 2.59 16.78
N ALA A 312 -0.51 3.11 16.46
CA ALA A 312 -1.18 4.13 17.24
C ALA A 312 -1.44 3.68 18.69
N THR A 313 -1.84 2.41 18.88
CA THR A 313 -2.11 1.87 20.22
C THR A 313 -0.85 1.86 21.09
N GLU A 314 0.30 1.52 20.53
CA GLU A 314 1.57 1.54 21.27
C GLU A 314 2.06 2.99 21.50
N VAL A 315 1.88 3.90 20.56
CA VAL A 315 2.19 5.33 20.74
C VAL A 315 1.33 5.93 21.85
N VAL A 316 0.01 5.74 21.80
CA VAL A 316 -0.93 6.21 22.83
C VAL A 316 -0.59 5.63 24.21
N LYS A 317 -0.31 4.31 24.29
CA LYS A 317 0.09 3.64 25.52
C LYS A 317 1.35 4.27 26.11
N THR A 318 2.37 4.48 25.27
CA THR A 318 3.65 5.05 25.72
C THR A 318 3.47 6.49 26.22
N THR A 319 2.69 7.29 25.50
CA THR A 319 2.38 8.69 25.89
C THR A 319 1.63 8.76 27.22
N ILE A 320 0.59 7.95 27.39
CA ILE A 320 -0.20 7.89 28.64
C ILE A 320 0.67 7.43 29.81
N GLN A 321 1.58 6.48 29.58
CA GLN A 321 2.50 6.00 30.62
C GLN A 321 3.51 7.06 31.06
N GLN A 322 3.94 7.96 30.14
CA GLN A 322 4.84 9.08 30.48
C GLN A 322 4.19 10.08 31.44
N VAL A 323 2.86 10.25 31.40
CA VAL A 323 2.11 11.08 32.35
C VAL A 323 1.69 10.30 33.63
N GLY A 324 2.30 9.14 33.87
CA GLY A 324 2.09 8.36 35.10
C GLY A 324 0.80 7.53 35.14
N VAL A 325 0.03 7.48 34.06
CA VAL A 325 -1.25 6.77 34.00
C VAL A 325 -1.10 5.42 33.31
N LYS A 326 -1.64 4.35 33.90
CA LYS A 326 -1.73 3.02 33.25
C LYS A 326 -3.18 2.76 32.84
N LYS A 327 -3.42 2.52 31.55
CA LYS A 327 -4.72 2.15 30.99
C LYS A 327 -4.68 0.77 30.35
N SER A 328 -5.83 0.12 30.23
CA SER A 328 -5.94 -1.18 29.55
C SER A 328 -5.59 -1.07 28.06
N ARG A 329 -5.17 -2.18 27.46
CA ARG A 329 -4.92 -2.25 25.99
C ARG A 329 -6.18 -1.92 25.19
N ALA A 330 -7.35 -2.34 25.67
CA ALA A 330 -8.65 -2.04 25.06
C ALA A 330 -8.94 -0.54 25.04
N PHE A 331 -8.70 0.17 26.15
CA PHE A 331 -8.85 1.62 26.22
C PHE A 331 -7.90 2.34 25.24
N ASN A 332 -6.60 1.98 25.26
CA ASN A 332 -5.61 2.58 24.35
C ASN A 332 -6.00 2.37 22.89
N ARG A 333 -6.48 1.16 22.54
CA ARG A 333 -6.95 0.85 21.18
C ARG A 333 -8.18 1.67 20.79
N ALA A 334 -9.17 1.78 21.68
CA ALA A 334 -10.39 2.56 21.42
C ALA A 334 -10.05 4.04 21.20
N LEU A 335 -9.20 4.61 22.07
CA LEU A 335 -8.71 5.98 21.94
C LEU A 335 -7.94 6.19 20.63
N SER A 336 -7.10 5.23 20.24
CA SER A 336 -6.37 5.29 18.97
C SER A 336 -7.31 5.29 17.76
N ILE A 337 -8.33 4.42 17.74
CA ILE A 337 -9.33 4.39 16.68
C ILE A 337 -10.06 5.73 16.60
N MET A 338 -10.47 6.30 17.72
CA MET A 338 -11.15 7.58 17.76
C MET A 338 -10.28 8.72 17.21
N LEU A 339 -9.02 8.83 17.68
CA LEU A 339 -8.09 9.88 17.24
C LEU A 339 -7.75 9.76 15.75
N VAL A 340 -7.40 8.55 15.30
CA VAL A 340 -7.10 8.28 13.88
C VAL A 340 -8.31 8.62 13.01
N SER A 341 -9.52 8.24 13.41
CA SER A 341 -10.74 8.53 12.65
C SER A 341 -11.04 10.02 12.59
N LEU A 342 -10.89 10.73 13.70
CA LEU A 342 -11.11 12.19 13.77
C LEU A 342 -10.12 12.94 12.86
N ILE A 343 -8.83 12.62 12.93
CA ILE A 343 -7.82 13.25 12.08
C ILE A 343 -8.07 12.91 10.61
N THR A 344 -8.43 11.65 10.31
CA THR A 344 -8.77 11.22 8.94
C THR A 344 -9.94 12.03 8.39
N PHE A 345 -11.00 12.21 9.16
CA PHE A 345 -12.15 13.04 8.79
C PHE A 345 -11.74 14.49 8.48
N ILE A 346 -10.96 15.12 9.39
CA ILE A 346 -10.49 16.50 9.21
C ILE A 346 -9.66 16.61 7.92
N VAL A 347 -8.73 15.70 7.68
CA VAL A 347 -7.87 15.72 6.49
C VAL A 347 -8.68 15.49 5.20
N CYS A 348 -9.71 14.64 5.20
CA CYS A 348 -10.62 14.50 4.07
C CYS A 348 -11.38 15.80 3.74
N CYS A 349 -11.71 16.60 4.77
CA CYS A 349 -12.33 17.91 4.58
C CYS A 349 -11.35 18.95 3.99
N ILE A 350 -10.08 18.94 4.43
CA ILE A 350 -9.01 19.84 3.95
C ILE A 350 -8.61 19.53 2.49
N ASN A 351 -8.69 18.25 2.10
CA ASN A 351 -8.38 17.77 0.74
C ASN A 351 -6.94 18.05 0.25
N PRO A 352 -5.91 17.56 0.93
CA PRO A 352 -4.55 17.69 0.43
C PRO A 352 -4.33 16.86 -0.85
N ASN A 353 -3.33 17.26 -1.66
CA ASN A 353 -2.96 16.49 -2.85
C ASN A 353 -2.36 15.13 -2.46
N ALA A 354 -3.02 14.05 -2.88
CA ALA A 354 -2.66 12.68 -2.52
C ALA A 354 -1.28 12.27 -3.10
N ILE A 355 -0.97 12.68 -4.33
CA ILE A 355 0.30 12.34 -5.01
C ILE A 355 1.45 13.00 -4.27
N SER A 356 1.34 14.26 -3.92
CA SER A 356 2.35 14.98 -3.12
C SER A 356 2.62 14.30 -1.77
N MET A 357 1.59 13.78 -1.12
CA MET A 357 1.73 13.02 0.13
C MET A 357 2.50 11.71 -0.06
N ILE A 358 2.34 11.05 -1.24
CA ILE A 358 3.08 9.82 -1.57
C ILE A 358 4.58 10.12 -1.69
N TYR A 359 4.95 11.12 -2.47
CA TYR A 359 6.37 11.45 -2.72
C TYR A 359 7.07 11.98 -1.48
N ALA A 360 6.46 12.95 -0.82
CA ALA A 360 7.11 13.69 0.25
C ALA A 360 7.21 12.89 1.55
N ILE A 361 6.25 12.01 1.84
CA ILE A 361 6.16 11.40 3.16
C ILE A 361 6.06 9.88 3.09
N SER A 362 5.02 9.33 2.45
CA SER A 362 4.71 7.91 2.65
C SER A 362 5.70 6.98 1.96
N GLY A 363 6.13 7.26 0.73
CA GLY A 363 7.09 6.43 0.00
C GLY A 363 8.41 6.26 0.75
N PRO A 364 9.11 7.36 1.11
CA PRO A 364 10.36 7.29 1.87
C PRO A 364 10.22 6.62 3.24
N LEU A 365 9.15 6.93 3.99
CA LEU A 365 8.93 6.31 5.30
C LEU A 365 8.61 4.81 5.19
N ILE A 366 7.84 4.39 4.17
CA ILE A 366 7.62 2.99 3.88
C ILE A 366 8.95 2.30 3.56
N ALA A 367 9.81 2.93 2.77
CA ALA A 367 11.13 2.37 2.46
C ALA A 367 11.98 2.20 3.72
N MET A 368 11.96 3.13 4.67
CA MET A 368 12.65 2.98 5.95
C MET A 368 12.16 1.75 6.73
N ILE A 369 10.86 1.53 6.80
CA ILE A 369 10.24 0.46 7.59
C ILE A 369 10.31 -0.90 6.88
N LEU A 370 10.10 -0.94 5.57
CA LEU A 370 9.98 -2.19 4.81
C LEU A 370 11.31 -2.63 4.18
N PHE A 371 12.09 -1.69 3.65
CA PHE A 371 13.32 -2.02 2.91
C PHE A 371 14.56 -1.94 3.81
N ILE A 372 14.70 -0.85 4.57
CA ILE A 372 15.93 -0.62 5.35
C ILE A 372 15.90 -1.40 6.67
N MET A 373 14.88 -1.18 7.50
CA MET A 373 14.87 -1.73 8.87
C MET A 373 15.02 -3.24 8.92
N PRO A 374 14.21 -4.09 8.25
CA PRO A 374 14.32 -5.53 8.38
C PRO A 374 15.58 -6.11 7.72
N THR A 375 16.04 -5.53 6.62
CA THR A 375 17.24 -6.00 5.91
C THR A 375 18.50 -5.61 6.65
N LEU A 376 18.62 -4.36 7.11
CA LEU A 376 19.74 -3.90 7.94
C LEU A 376 19.84 -4.70 9.26
N SER A 377 18.68 -5.06 9.84
CA SER A 377 18.62 -5.91 11.04
C SER A 377 19.35 -7.25 10.88
N THR A 378 19.36 -7.82 9.68
CA THR A 378 20.07 -9.09 9.42
C THR A 378 21.60 -8.93 9.53
N TYR A 379 22.11 -7.71 9.40
CA TYR A 379 23.54 -7.40 9.55
C TYR A 379 23.89 -6.96 10.98
N LEU A 380 22.98 -6.28 11.68
CA LEU A 380 23.22 -5.73 13.02
C LEU A 380 22.90 -6.73 14.14
N ILE A 381 21.90 -7.61 13.95
CA ILE A 381 21.38 -8.48 15.00
C ILE A 381 21.86 -9.92 14.78
N PRO A 382 22.66 -10.50 15.71
CA PRO A 382 23.21 -11.86 15.56
C PRO A 382 22.14 -12.94 15.32
N ALA A 383 20.99 -12.85 15.98
CA ALA A 383 19.88 -13.79 15.83
C ALA A 383 19.26 -13.79 14.40
N LEU A 384 19.43 -12.73 13.64
CA LEU A 384 18.92 -12.58 12.27
C LEU A 384 19.97 -12.87 11.20
N LYS A 385 21.22 -13.11 11.58
CA LYS A 385 22.34 -13.43 10.66
C LYS A 385 22.02 -14.57 9.67
N PRO A 386 21.33 -15.68 10.06
CA PRO A 386 20.97 -16.75 9.12
C PRO A 386 20.08 -16.31 7.94
N TRP A 387 19.42 -15.16 8.05
CA TRP A 387 18.53 -14.63 7.01
C TRP A 387 19.22 -13.70 6.01
N ARG A 388 20.52 -13.47 6.11
CA ARG A 388 21.30 -12.68 5.14
C ARG A 388 21.20 -13.28 3.75
N SER A 389 21.00 -12.44 2.75
CA SER A 389 20.93 -12.83 1.35
C SER A 389 21.28 -11.66 0.44
N ILE A 390 21.66 -11.97 -0.81
CA ILE A 390 21.87 -10.95 -1.85
C ILE A 390 20.58 -10.12 -2.04
N GLY A 391 19.41 -10.77 -2.01
CA GLY A 391 18.12 -10.06 -2.08
C GLY A 391 17.95 -9.02 -0.97
N ASN A 392 18.41 -9.30 0.26
CA ASN A 392 18.38 -8.32 1.35
C ASN A 392 19.33 -7.15 1.09
N LEU A 393 20.51 -7.40 0.51
CA LEU A 393 21.45 -6.33 0.16
C LEU A 393 20.89 -5.41 -0.92
N ILE A 394 20.34 -5.97 -1.99
CA ILE A 394 19.69 -5.19 -3.06
C ILE A 394 18.52 -4.39 -2.49
N THR A 395 17.68 -5.02 -1.65
CA THR A 395 16.56 -4.34 -0.99
C THR A 395 17.04 -3.16 -0.15
N LEU A 396 18.14 -3.32 0.60
CA LEU A 396 18.72 -2.24 1.41
C LEU A 396 19.17 -1.08 0.54
N ILE A 397 19.88 -1.35 -0.57
CA ILE A 397 20.35 -0.32 -1.50
C ILE A 397 19.15 0.45 -2.10
N VAL A 398 18.13 -0.25 -2.59
CA VAL A 398 16.93 0.38 -3.15
C VAL A 398 16.19 1.19 -2.07
N GLY A 399 16.15 0.72 -0.84
CA GLY A 399 15.58 1.47 0.28
C GLY A 399 16.32 2.79 0.54
N ILE A 400 17.65 2.79 0.52
CA ILE A 400 18.47 4.00 0.68
C ILE A 400 18.24 4.96 -0.49
N LEU A 401 18.20 4.47 -1.73
CA LEU A 401 17.89 5.28 -2.90
C LEU A 401 16.48 5.88 -2.83
N CYS A 402 15.49 5.14 -2.32
CA CYS A 402 14.14 5.66 -2.13
C CYS A 402 14.10 6.82 -1.11
N VAL A 403 14.81 6.67 0.02
CA VAL A 403 14.86 7.70 1.05
C VAL A 403 15.63 8.93 0.55
N SER A 404 16.66 8.76 -0.29
CA SER A 404 17.42 9.88 -0.85
C SER A 404 16.57 10.81 -1.72
N VAL A 405 15.51 10.31 -2.36
CA VAL A 405 14.57 11.15 -3.14
C VAL A 405 13.97 12.26 -2.26
N MET A 406 13.65 11.98 -0.99
CA MET A 406 13.08 12.97 -0.07
C MET A 406 13.96 14.20 0.17
N PHE A 407 15.29 14.04 0.01
CA PHE A 407 16.27 15.10 0.35
C PHE A 407 16.86 15.78 -0.88
N PHE A 408 16.80 15.17 -2.05
CA PHE A 408 17.55 15.60 -3.24
C PHE A 408 16.71 15.74 -4.51
N SER A 409 15.39 15.50 -4.47
CA SER A 409 14.46 15.68 -5.59
C SER A 409 13.82 17.05 -5.64
#